data_64eed7d9b1a11cae8a0ed6bbf48f3cb3
#
_entry.id   64eed7d9b1a11cae8a0ed6bbf48f3cb3
#
_cell.length_a   1.000
_cell.length_b   1.000
_cell.length_c   1.000
_cell.angle_alpha   90.00
_cell.angle_beta   90.00
_cell.angle_gamma   90.00
#
_symmetry.space_group_name_H-M   'P 1'
#
loop_
_entity.id
_entity.type
_entity.pdbx_description
1 polymer ?
#
loop_
_entity_poly.entity_id
_entity_poly.type
_entity_poly.pdbx_seq_one_letter_code
_entity_poly.pdbx_strand_id
1 'polypeptide(L)'
;MGLFDFLKKKDQQEQTVKNSNETEVSVPEAEKKYYQPDEYYTKKSHEGTMFEKTVITFEERKKTCIPSNRGLYVAEILLLEYCSYGKYPGPKNGYPGFWWFTYGIRDVGAALKDLEMRGYIELNQVKDAVNSLTIPQLKELLARNGQAVTGKKTELVKRVVDVVSDAELLDAGVVPKYALTELGKQELRDNEYVAYMHKYPYKTIEESQFGKEFNVWSINRLLGSGDKSNWKEIVDQQEEMMNTETKDRNDAFMKDLKTIDPNGYKALKSQDKQIAAVQKAQAQYKDNKDLDAYIHFWEQVWANGGLLFEGAGWYFELPDLYIKAKRYDDALAFVKKIKATKTIYGYKADKYIERIDGLKAKQATKKK
;
A
#
# COMPACT_ATOMS: atom_id res chain seq x y z
N MET A 1 -15.39 -34.40 -17.59
CA MET A 1 -14.01 -33.92 -17.33
C MET A 1 -14.09 -32.43 -17.13
N GLY A 2 -13.86 -31.96 -15.92
CA GLY A 2 -14.03 -30.57 -15.57
C GLY A 2 -12.79 -29.75 -15.87
N LEU A 3 -12.97 -28.41 -16.00
CA LEU A 3 -11.93 -27.41 -16.25
C LEU A 3 -10.71 -27.56 -15.30
N PHE A 4 -10.94 -28.08 -14.09
CA PHE A 4 -9.91 -28.37 -13.08
C PHE A 4 -8.96 -29.51 -13.45
N ASP A 5 -9.38 -30.47 -14.26
CA ASP A 5 -8.53 -31.60 -14.67
C ASP A 5 -7.54 -31.19 -15.79
N PHE A 6 -7.88 -30.17 -16.57
CA PHE A 6 -7.00 -29.63 -17.61
C PHE A 6 -5.86 -28.79 -17.00
N LEU A 7 -6.15 -28.02 -15.96
CA LEU A 7 -5.15 -27.23 -15.23
C LEU A 7 -4.15 -28.13 -14.49
N LYS A 8 -4.59 -29.22 -13.86
CA LYS A 8 -3.71 -30.19 -13.20
C LYS A 8 -2.73 -30.90 -14.13
N LYS A 9 -3.09 -31.11 -15.41
CA LYS A 9 -2.18 -31.75 -16.37
C LYS A 9 -1.04 -30.82 -16.83
N LYS A 10 -1.27 -29.51 -16.83
CA LYS A 10 -0.23 -28.54 -17.21
C LYS A 10 0.81 -28.37 -16.09
N ASP A 11 0.37 -28.37 -14.83
CA ASP A 11 1.27 -28.30 -13.67
C ASP A 11 2.16 -29.54 -13.50
N GLN A 12 1.68 -30.74 -13.92
CA GLN A 12 2.50 -31.96 -13.83
C GLN A 12 3.62 -32.02 -14.86
N GLN A 13 3.53 -31.32 -15.99
CA GLN A 13 4.61 -31.25 -16.97
C GLN A 13 5.74 -30.28 -16.60
N GLU A 14 5.45 -29.25 -15.81
CA GLU A 14 6.48 -28.31 -15.34
C GLU A 14 7.21 -28.80 -14.07
N GLN A 15 6.61 -29.72 -13.30
CA GLN A 15 7.24 -30.27 -12.09
C GLN A 15 8.28 -31.38 -12.36
N THR A 16 8.36 -31.92 -13.57
CA THR A 16 9.27 -33.03 -13.89
C THR A 16 10.71 -32.59 -14.25
N VAL A 17 11.02 -31.31 -14.23
CA VAL A 17 12.35 -30.79 -14.60
C VAL A 17 13.18 -30.26 -13.41
N LYS A 18 12.67 -30.32 -12.18
CA LYS A 18 13.37 -29.77 -10.98
C LYS A 18 13.71 -30.81 -9.92
N ASN A 19 14.40 -31.89 -10.31
CA ASN A 19 15.16 -32.71 -9.36
C ASN A 19 16.62 -32.83 -9.84
N SER A 20 17.36 -31.73 -9.76
CA SER A 20 18.81 -31.75 -9.71
C SER A 20 19.23 -31.35 -8.29
N ASN A 21 20.02 -32.20 -7.65
CA ASN A 21 20.69 -31.94 -6.38
C ASN A 21 21.53 -30.65 -6.46
N GLU A 22 20.92 -29.51 -6.17
CA GLU A 22 21.65 -28.27 -5.95
C GLU A 22 22.23 -28.32 -4.54
N THR A 23 23.53 -28.41 -4.44
CA THR A 23 24.30 -28.17 -3.22
C THR A 23 23.89 -26.78 -2.70
N GLU A 24 23.31 -26.69 -1.51
CA GLU A 24 23.04 -25.42 -0.83
C GLU A 24 24.37 -24.64 -0.74
N VAL A 25 24.55 -23.68 -1.61
CA VAL A 25 25.63 -22.73 -1.50
C VAL A 25 25.27 -21.81 -0.34
N SER A 26 25.95 -21.95 0.79
CA SER A 26 25.74 -21.09 1.94
C SER A 26 26.04 -19.63 1.56
N VAL A 27 25.02 -18.79 1.64
CA VAL A 27 25.15 -17.35 1.38
C VAL A 27 26.05 -16.73 2.45
N PRO A 28 27.10 -15.99 2.10
CA PRO A 28 27.90 -15.26 3.08
C PRO A 28 27.02 -14.36 3.96
N GLU A 29 27.29 -14.33 5.26
CA GLU A 29 26.48 -13.59 6.25
C GLU A 29 26.34 -12.09 5.91
N ALA A 30 27.38 -11.48 5.34
CA ALA A 30 27.37 -10.10 4.87
C ALA A 30 26.38 -9.87 3.70
N GLU A 31 26.18 -10.88 2.85
CA GLU A 31 25.24 -10.80 1.73
C GLU A 31 23.80 -11.08 2.14
N LYS A 32 23.56 -11.77 3.26
CA LYS A 32 22.20 -12.00 3.81
C LYS A 32 21.55 -10.75 4.36
N LYS A 33 22.30 -9.70 4.61
CA LYS A 33 21.83 -8.47 5.28
C LYS A 33 20.61 -7.85 4.60
N TYR A 34 20.50 -7.93 3.29
CA TYR A 34 19.48 -7.27 2.47
C TYR A 34 18.58 -8.23 1.69
N TYR A 35 18.62 -9.52 2.03
CA TYR A 35 17.80 -10.53 1.40
C TYR A 35 16.83 -11.12 2.40
N GLN A 36 15.62 -11.41 1.95
CA GLN A 36 14.70 -12.20 2.73
C GLN A 36 15.27 -13.62 2.88
N PRO A 37 15.32 -14.17 4.09
CA PRO A 37 15.71 -15.56 4.26
C PRO A 37 14.73 -16.46 3.53
N ASP A 38 15.23 -17.48 2.83
CA ASP A 38 14.39 -18.47 2.15
C ASP A 38 13.44 -19.17 3.12
N GLU A 39 13.86 -19.38 4.36
CA GLU A 39 13.06 -19.88 5.47
C GLU A 39 11.75 -19.12 5.73
N TYR A 40 11.65 -17.85 5.37
CA TYR A 40 10.42 -17.08 5.57
C TYR A 40 9.30 -17.53 4.63
N TYR A 41 9.63 -17.89 3.41
CA TYR A 41 8.66 -18.33 2.40
C TYR A 41 8.39 -19.84 2.46
N THR A 42 9.34 -20.61 2.94
CA THR A 42 9.19 -22.05 3.12
C THR A 42 8.51 -22.44 4.43
N LYS A 43 8.28 -21.47 5.35
CA LYS A 43 7.60 -21.78 6.60
C LYS A 43 6.11 -22.00 6.40
N LYS A 44 5.75 -23.20 6.73
CA LYS A 44 4.51 -23.92 7.06
C LYS A 44 3.16 -23.15 7.15
N SER A 45 3.11 -21.83 7.27
CA SER A 45 1.84 -21.08 7.38
C SER A 45 1.11 -20.88 6.05
N HIS A 46 1.79 -21.09 4.93
CA HIS A 46 1.22 -20.92 3.59
C HIS A 46 1.40 -22.14 2.70
N GLU A 47 2.16 -23.15 3.15
CA GLU A 47 2.39 -24.41 2.43
C GLU A 47 1.06 -25.12 2.16
N GLY A 48 0.79 -25.44 0.90
CA GLY A 48 -0.45 -26.11 0.49
C GLY A 48 -1.70 -25.23 0.47
N THR A 49 -1.57 -23.92 0.67
CA THR A 49 -2.68 -22.96 0.55
C THR A 49 -2.68 -22.24 -0.79
N MET A 50 -3.82 -21.65 -1.19
CA MET A 50 -3.90 -20.77 -2.38
C MET A 50 -3.02 -19.50 -2.28
N PHE A 51 -2.41 -19.26 -1.14
CA PHE A 51 -1.51 -18.15 -0.86
C PHE A 51 -0.04 -18.56 -0.83
N GLU A 52 0.26 -19.81 -1.17
CA GLU A 52 1.63 -20.29 -1.28
C GLU A 52 2.36 -19.50 -2.37
N LYS A 53 3.37 -18.74 -1.96
CA LYS A 53 4.20 -17.97 -2.88
C LYS A 53 5.40 -18.81 -3.29
N THR A 54 5.69 -18.83 -4.58
CA THR A 54 6.94 -19.41 -5.08
C THR A 54 8.11 -18.61 -4.50
N VAL A 55 9.01 -19.30 -3.80
CA VAL A 55 10.24 -18.69 -3.26
C VAL A 55 11.14 -18.30 -4.41
N ILE A 56 11.51 -17.01 -4.47
CA ILE A 56 12.58 -16.58 -5.36
C ILE A 56 13.90 -17.02 -4.72
N THR A 57 14.66 -17.84 -5.41
CA THR A 57 15.94 -18.35 -4.89
C THR A 57 16.92 -17.22 -4.61
N PHE A 58 17.88 -17.46 -3.72
CA PHE A 58 18.95 -16.48 -3.45
C PHE A 58 19.69 -16.06 -4.72
N GLU A 59 20.02 -16.99 -5.59
CA GLU A 59 20.72 -16.70 -6.84
C GLU A 59 19.89 -15.80 -7.79
N GLU A 60 18.57 -15.98 -7.82
CA GLU A 60 17.69 -15.09 -8.56
C GLU A 60 17.66 -13.69 -7.94
N ARG A 61 17.61 -13.61 -6.60
CA ARG A 61 17.65 -12.33 -5.87
C ARG A 61 18.98 -11.61 -6.05
N LYS A 62 20.09 -12.34 -5.98
CA LYS A 62 21.41 -11.77 -6.24
C LYS A 62 21.51 -11.11 -7.61
N LYS A 63 20.90 -11.71 -8.63
CA LYS A 63 20.80 -11.12 -9.98
C LYS A 63 19.94 -9.86 -10.02
N THR A 64 18.98 -9.71 -9.11
CA THR A 64 18.07 -8.55 -9.04
C THR A 64 18.46 -7.51 -8.00
N CYS A 65 19.48 -7.77 -7.18
CA CYS A 65 19.93 -6.88 -6.13
C CYS A 65 21.27 -6.25 -6.50
N ILE A 66 21.23 -5.36 -7.48
CA ILE A 66 22.41 -4.66 -7.96
C ILE A 66 22.58 -3.38 -7.15
N PRO A 67 23.73 -3.16 -6.47
CA PRO A 67 23.94 -1.93 -5.70
C PRO A 67 24.04 -0.72 -6.63
N SER A 68 23.80 0.45 -6.06
CA SER A 68 24.05 1.73 -6.75
C SER A 68 25.54 1.94 -7.01
N ASN A 69 25.88 2.96 -7.78
CA ASN A 69 27.27 3.32 -8.07
C ASN A 69 28.07 3.66 -6.79
N ARG A 70 27.39 4.01 -5.69
CA ARG A 70 28.01 4.27 -4.38
C ARG A 70 27.88 3.08 -3.42
N GLY A 71 27.43 1.93 -3.90
CA GLY A 71 27.36 0.69 -3.15
C GLY A 71 26.16 0.55 -2.22
N LEU A 72 25.07 1.34 -2.40
CA LEU A 72 23.83 1.15 -1.65
C LEU A 72 22.89 0.20 -2.38
N TYR A 73 22.29 -0.70 -1.61
CA TYR A 73 21.23 -1.57 -2.10
C TYR A 73 19.88 -0.86 -2.11
N VAL A 74 18.93 -1.37 -2.88
CA VAL A 74 17.57 -0.84 -3.00
C VAL A 74 16.92 -0.57 -1.64
N ALA A 75 17.09 -1.48 -0.69
CA ALA A 75 16.53 -1.34 0.66
C ALA A 75 17.16 -0.16 1.43
N GLU A 76 18.45 0.09 1.28
CA GLU A 76 19.16 1.21 1.90
C GLU A 76 18.72 2.54 1.29
N ILE A 77 18.60 2.59 -0.04
CA ILE A 77 18.10 3.76 -0.77
C ILE A 77 16.67 4.10 -0.32
N LEU A 78 15.82 3.09 -0.14
CA LEU A 78 14.47 3.31 0.38
C LEU A 78 14.47 3.82 1.83
N LEU A 79 15.42 3.40 2.67
CA LEU A 79 15.58 3.98 4.01
C LEU A 79 15.91 5.48 3.95
N LEU A 80 16.75 5.92 2.99
CA LEU A 80 17.01 7.34 2.76
C LEU A 80 15.72 8.10 2.44
N GLU A 81 14.85 7.54 1.59
CA GLU A 81 13.55 8.14 1.28
C GLU A 81 12.70 8.35 2.53
N TYR A 82 12.64 7.34 3.42
CA TYR A 82 11.89 7.46 4.68
C TYR A 82 12.52 8.44 5.67
N CYS A 83 13.84 8.59 5.65
CA CYS A 83 14.53 9.62 6.42
C CYS A 83 14.23 11.02 5.88
N SER A 84 14.12 11.19 4.55
CA SER A 84 13.79 12.48 3.93
C SER A 84 12.43 13.04 4.38
N TYR A 85 11.49 12.16 4.75
CA TYR A 85 10.17 12.53 5.29
C TYR A 85 10.16 12.75 6.81
N GLY A 86 11.30 12.71 7.47
CA GLY A 86 11.39 12.83 8.93
C GLY A 86 10.68 11.70 9.71
N LYS A 87 10.55 10.52 9.09
CA LYS A 87 9.86 9.39 9.72
C LYS A 87 10.74 8.57 10.65
N TYR A 88 12.05 8.58 10.46
CA TYR A 88 12.96 7.73 11.20
C TYR A 88 13.93 8.53 12.10
N PRO A 89 14.33 7.96 13.23
CA PRO A 89 13.96 6.64 13.74
C PRO A 89 12.45 6.51 13.97
N GLY A 90 11.96 5.27 13.86
CA GLY A 90 10.55 4.94 13.95
C GLY A 90 9.96 5.11 15.35
N PRO A 91 8.65 4.92 15.49
CA PRO A 91 7.97 4.97 16.79
C PRO A 91 8.43 3.82 17.69
N LYS A 92 8.20 3.98 19.00
CA LYS A 92 8.54 2.94 20.02
C LYS A 92 7.97 1.55 19.71
N ASN A 93 6.91 1.47 18.90
CA ASN A 93 6.24 0.21 18.54
C ASN A 93 6.87 -0.53 17.34
N GLY A 94 8.05 -0.09 16.91
CA GLY A 94 8.80 -0.76 15.85
C GLY A 94 8.57 -0.18 14.45
N TYR A 95 9.16 -0.84 13.48
CA TYR A 95 9.14 -0.46 12.08
C TYR A 95 8.12 -1.30 11.29
N PRO A 96 7.56 -0.79 10.17
CA PRO A 96 6.67 -1.57 9.33
C PRO A 96 7.28 -2.91 8.91
N GLY A 97 6.46 -3.96 8.93
CA GLY A 97 6.91 -5.33 8.63
C GLY A 97 7.48 -5.52 7.23
N PHE A 98 7.08 -4.69 6.25
CA PHE A 98 7.60 -4.78 4.88
C PHE A 98 9.13 -4.62 4.81
N TRP A 99 9.78 -3.94 5.75
CA TRP A 99 11.23 -3.89 5.81
C TRP A 99 11.84 -5.27 5.90
N TRP A 100 11.21 -6.13 6.67
CA TRP A 100 11.66 -7.51 6.81
C TRP A 100 11.24 -8.38 5.61
N PHE A 101 9.92 -8.49 5.34
CA PHE A 101 9.46 -9.48 4.35
C PHE A 101 9.55 -9.02 2.89
N THR A 102 9.65 -7.71 2.61
CA THR A 102 9.86 -7.23 1.24
C THR A 102 11.32 -6.90 0.97
N TYR A 103 12.00 -6.25 1.92
CA TYR A 103 13.34 -5.72 1.72
C TYR A 103 14.45 -6.48 2.46
N GLY A 104 14.11 -7.47 3.27
CA GLY A 104 15.08 -8.30 3.98
C GLY A 104 15.79 -7.63 5.15
N ILE A 105 15.37 -6.44 5.55
CA ILE A 105 15.95 -5.72 6.70
C ILE A 105 15.27 -6.17 7.98
N ARG A 106 15.93 -6.97 8.79
CA ARG A 106 15.41 -7.43 10.09
C ARG A 106 15.57 -6.37 11.18
N ASP A 107 16.68 -5.65 11.19
CA ASP A 107 17.00 -4.58 12.14
C ASP A 107 17.17 -3.26 11.39
N VAL A 108 16.06 -2.51 11.30
CA VAL A 108 16.05 -1.19 10.67
C VAL A 108 16.91 -0.20 11.46
N GLY A 109 16.97 -0.32 12.79
CA GLY A 109 17.79 0.54 13.63
C GLY A 109 19.28 0.38 13.33
N ALA A 110 19.75 -0.87 13.19
CA ALA A 110 21.14 -1.15 12.80
C ALA A 110 21.45 -0.65 11.38
N ALA A 111 20.51 -0.82 10.44
CA ALA A 111 20.67 -0.33 9.06
C ALA A 111 20.75 1.20 8.99
N LEU A 112 19.97 1.92 9.79
CA LEU A 112 20.05 3.38 9.91
C LEU A 112 21.38 3.84 10.48
N LYS A 113 21.88 3.19 11.53
CA LYS A 113 23.21 3.49 12.10
C LYS A 113 24.35 3.25 11.09
N ASP A 114 24.23 2.21 10.28
CA ASP A 114 25.20 1.95 9.21
C ASP A 114 25.19 3.07 8.17
N LEU A 115 24.02 3.53 7.75
CA LEU A 115 23.88 4.66 6.83
C LEU A 115 24.42 5.97 7.42
N GLU A 116 24.22 6.20 8.73
CA GLU A 116 24.78 7.33 9.46
C GLU A 116 26.31 7.27 9.48
N MET A 117 26.90 6.12 9.83
CA MET A 117 28.34 5.92 9.84
C MET A 117 28.97 6.11 8.46
N ARG A 118 28.24 5.76 7.40
CA ARG A 118 28.66 5.94 6.00
C ARG A 118 28.39 7.35 5.48
N GLY A 119 27.82 8.25 6.30
CA GLY A 119 27.62 9.67 5.99
C GLY A 119 26.44 9.97 5.06
N TYR A 120 25.50 9.07 4.86
CA TYR A 120 24.30 9.32 4.05
C TYR A 120 23.18 10.05 4.81
N ILE A 121 23.09 9.83 6.10
CA ILE A 121 22.13 10.47 7.00
C ILE A 121 22.84 11.00 8.24
N GLU A 122 22.20 11.95 8.89
CA GLU A 122 22.65 12.50 10.18
C GLU A 122 21.44 12.67 11.11
N LEU A 123 21.67 12.50 12.40
CA LEU A 123 20.62 12.71 13.39
C LEU A 123 20.45 14.20 13.66
N ASN A 124 19.26 14.73 13.48
CA ASN A 124 18.92 16.12 13.81
C ASN A 124 19.08 16.40 15.29
N GLN A 125 19.24 17.67 15.65
CA GLN A 125 19.20 18.08 17.06
C GLN A 125 17.81 17.83 17.66
N VAL A 126 17.76 17.57 18.97
CA VAL A 126 16.50 17.35 19.69
C VAL A 126 15.53 18.50 19.49
N LYS A 127 16.04 19.72 19.47
CA LYS A 127 15.27 20.96 19.27
C LYS A 127 14.56 21.05 17.93
N ASP A 128 15.11 20.46 16.88
CA ASP A 128 14.49 20.43 15.54
C ASP A 128 13.20 19.58 15.52
N ALA A 129 13.10 18.63 16.44
CA ALA A 129 11.96 17.70 16.53
C ALA A 129 10.82 18.19 17.45
N VAL A 130 10.94 19.36 18.07
CA VAL A 130 9.95 19.93 19.02
C VAL A 130 8.56 20.10 18.39
N ASN A 131 8.50 20.33 17.08
CA ASN A 131 7.24 20.41 16.34
C ASN A 131 6.36 19.14 16.43
N SER A 132 6.94 17.99 16.81
CA SER A 132 6.22 16.72 17.01
C SER A 132 5.32 16.77 18.26
N LEU A 133 5.59 17.64 19.22
CA LEU A 133 4.81 17.78 20.45
C LEU A 133 3.42 18.38 20.16
N THR A 134 2.45 17.93 20.93
CA THR A 134 1.10 18.49 20.95
C THR A 134 1.06 19.82 21.69
N ILE A 135 0.06 20.65 21.42
CA ILE A 135 -0.12 21.93 22.14
C ILE A 135 -0.17 21.75 23.67
N PRO A 136 -0.89 20.77 24.24
CA PRO A 136 -0.86 20.51 25.67
C PRO A 136 0.55 20.23 26.21
N GLN A 137 1.34 19.38 25.54
CA GLN A 137 2.71 19.07 25.93
C GLN A 137 3.63 20.31 25.89
N LEU A 138 3.52 21.13 24.83
CA LEU A 138 4.27 22.39 24.74
C LEU A 138 3.92 23.34 25.89
N LYS A 139 2.65 23.48 26.23
CA LYS A 139 2.18 24.32 27.35
C LYS A 139 2.68 23.80 28.70
N GLU A 140 2.67 22.49 28.88
CA GLU A 140 3.18 21.86 30.11
C GLU A 140 4.66 22.13 30.30
N LEU A 141 5.48 21.95 29.26
CA LEU A 141 6.91 22.27 29.29
C LEU A 141 7.17 23.75 29.62
N LEU A 142 6.42 24.66 28.96
CA LEU A 142 6.55 26.10 29.23
C LEU A 142 6.15 26.46 30.64
N ALA A 143 5.07 25.88 31.18
CA ALA A 143 4.62 26.11 32.55
C ALA A 143 5.67 25.66 33.57
N ARG A 144 6.28 24.48 33.39
CA ARG A 144 7.38 23.98 34.24
C ARG A 144 8.59 24.90 34.22
N ASN A 145 8.84 25.58 33.12
CA ASN A 145 9.92 26.53 32.93
C ASN A 145 9.52 27.99 33.20
N GLY A 146 8.37 28.23 33.85
CA GLY A 146 7.91 29.58 34.22
C GLY A 146 7.58 30.51 33.05
N GLN A 147 7.27 29.94 31.88
CA GLN A 147 7.03 30.71 30.66
C GLN A 147 5.53 30.85 30.33
N ALA A 148 5.20 31.86 29.51
CA ALA A 148 3.85 32.10 29.07
C ALA A 148 3.33 30.94 28.18
N VAL A 149 2.14 30.40 28.51
CA VAL A 149 1.52 29.24 27.86
C VAL A 149 0.49 29.62 26.78
N THR A 150 0.33 30.91 26.49
CA THR A 150 -0.60 31.43 25.48
C THR A 150 0.10 31.61 24.12
N GLY A 151 -0.67 31.48 23.04
CA GLY A 151 -0.17 31.68 21.68
C GLY A 151 -0.47 30.52 20.74
N LYS A 152 -0.14 30.71 19.47
CA LYS A 152 -0.25 29.69 18.41
C LYS A 152 0.83 28.61 18.59
N LYS A 153 0.63 27.43 18.02
CA LYS A 153 1.60 26.31 18.12
C LYS A 153 3.02 26.75 17.74
N THR A 154 3.18 27.51 16.69
CA THR A 154 4.49 27.99 16.22
C THR A 154 5.21 28.87 17.23
N GLU A 155 4.46 29.71 17.97
CA GLU A 155 5.00 30.58 19.03
C GLU A 155 5.39 29.79 20.27
N LEU A 156 4.57 28.78 20.61
CA LEU A 156 4.87 27.86 21.71
C LEU A 156 6.12 27.02 21.41
N VAL A 157 6.24 26.47 20.20
CA VAL A 157 7.44 25.74 19.76
C VAL A 157 8.68 26.63 19.88
N LYS A 158 8.66 27.86 19.36
CA LYS A 158 9.79 28.77 19.44
C LYS A 158 10.23 28.99 20.89
N ARG A 159 9.28 29.28 21.78
CA ARG A 159 9.59 29.48 23.22
C ARG A 159 10.17 28.22 23.86
N VAL A 160 9.62 27.05 23.56
CA VAL A 160 10.14 25.77 24.06
C VAL A 160 11.59 25.57 23.61
N VAL A 161 11.89 25.78 22.32
CA VAL A 161 13.26 25.69 21.79
C VAL A 161 14.25 26.63 22.51
N ASP A 162 13.77 27.84 22.85
CA ASP A 162 14.61 28.85 23.47
C ASP A 162 14.95 28.53 24.95
N VAL A 163 14.04 27.88 25.71
CA VAL A 163 14.16 27.80 27.16
C VAL A 163 14.25 26.39 27.74
N VAL A 164 13.77 25.36 26.99
CA VAL A 164 13.75 23.97 27.50
C VAL A 164 15.04 23.27 27.12
N SER A 165 15.60 22.52 28.06
CA SER A 165 16.81 21.73 27.83
C SER A 165 16.53 20.50 26.97
N ASP A 166 17.57 20.01 26.28
CA ASP A 166 17.46 18.78 25.48
C ASP A 166 17.05 17.58 26.34
N ALA A 167 17.50 17.49 27.56
CA ALA A 167 17.13 16.43 28.50
C ALA A 167 15.62 16.43 28.79
N GLU A 168 15.05 17.60 29.10
CA GLU A 168 13.61 17.74 29.34
C GLU A 168 12.77 17.46 28.08
N LEU A 169 13.29 17.82 26.89
CA LEU A 169 12.63 17.50 25.61
C LEU A 169 12.61 16.00 25.37
N LEU A 170 13.70 15.29 25.62
CA LEU A 170 13.77 13.83 25.50
C LEU A 170 12.82 13.15 26.49
N ASP A 171 12.76 13.62 27.75
CA ASP A 171 11.81 13.13 28.75
C ASP A 171 10.34 13.37 28.34
N ALA A 172 10.06 14.49 27.69
CA ALA A 172 8.75 14.79 27.13
C ALA A 172 8.40 13.95 25.89
N GLY A 173 9.33 13.09 25.44
CA GLY A 173 9.11 12.17 24.32
C GLY A 173 9.46 12.76 22.94
N VAL A 174 10.23 13.85 22.89
CA VAL A 174 10.80 14.33 21.62
C VAL A 174 11.84 13.32 21.14
N VAL A 175 11.68 12.84 19.92
CA VAL A 175 12.61 11.90 19.29
C VAL A 175 13.26 12.59 18.09
N PRO A 176 14.59 12.87 18.15
CA PRO A 176 15.32 13.39 17.00
C PRO A 176 15.11 12.49 15.77
N LYS A 177 15.09 13.09 14.60
CA LYS A 177 14.87 12.37 13.34
C LYS A 177 16.13 12.44 12.49
N TYR A 178 16.32 11.41 11.67
CA TYR A 178 17.34 11.43 10.65
C TYR A 178 16.98 12.40 9.54
N ALA A 179 17.96 13.19 9.12
CA ALA A 179 17.93 13.99 7.90
C ALA A 179 18.96 13.45 6.90
N LEU A 180 18.74 13.75 5.63
CA LEU A 180 19.71 13.41 4.60
C LEU A 180 20.86 14.41 4.57
N THR A 181 22.08 13.90 4.52
CA THR A 181 23.24 14.68 4.08
C THR A 181 23.15 14.99 2.58
N GLU A 182 24.07 15.82 2.05
CA GLU A 182 24.12 16.04 0.61
C GLU A 182 24.43 14.75 -0.17
N LEU A 183 25.24 13.85 0.41
CA LEU A 183 25.50 12.54 -0.17
C LEU A 183 24.22 11.69 -0.24
N GLY A 184 23.42 11.68 0.83
CA GLY A 184 22.15 10.97 0.86
C GLY A 184 21.13 11.54 -0.14
N LYS A 185 21.06 12.86 -0.26
CA LYS A 185 20.19 13.53 -1.25
C LYS A 185 20.60 13.18 -2.69
N GLN A 186 21.91 13.16 -2.96
CA GLN A 186 22.40 12.79 -4.27
C GLN A 186 22.08 11.33 -4.59
N GLU A 187 22.25 10.44 -3.63
CA GLU A 187 21.92 9.01 -3.79
C GLU A 187 20.44 8.79 -4.14
N LEU A 188 19.53 9.52 -3.48
CA LEU A 188 18.11 9.47 -3.81
C LEU A 188 17.82 9.97 -5.22
N ARG A 189 18.41 11.09 -5.63
CA ARG A 189 18.22 11.63 -6.98
C ARG A 189 18.69 10.66 -8.06
N ASP A 190 19.84 10.02 -7.84
CA ASP A 190 20.41 9.08 -8.81
C ASP A 190 19.63 7.74 -8.88
N ASN A 191 18.75 7.48 -7.90
CA ASN A 191 18.00 6.23 -7.81
C ASN A 191 16.50 6.47 -7.51
N GLU A 192 15.90 7.49 -8.10
CA GLU A 192 14.47 7.86 -7.90
C GLU A 192 13.49 6.69 -8.14
N TYR A 193 13.86 5.76 -9.03
CA TYR A 193 13.05 4.59 -9.34
C TYR A 193 12.72 3.75 -8.10
N VAL A 194 13.58 3.76 -7.07
CA VAL A 194 13.37 2.94 -5.86
C VAL A 194 12.14 3.42 -5.09
N ALA A 195 12.06 4.72 -4.84
CA ALA A 195 10.92 5.32 -4.15
C ALA A 195 9.63 5.20 -4.98
N TYR A 196 9.74 5.43 -6.29
CA TYR A 196 8.61 5.30 -7.21
C TYR A 196 8.04 3.88 -7.21
N MET A 197 8.86 2.87 -7.44
CA MET A 197 8.42 1.49 -7.54
C MET A 197 7.98 0.89 -6.20
N HIS A 198 8.51 1.39 -5.08
CA HIS A 198 7.97 1.03 -3.77
C HIS A 198 6.52 1.49 -3.60
N LYS A 199 6.21 2.68 -4.08
CA LYS A 199 4.88 3.29 -3.97
C LYS A 199 3.90 2.77 -5.02
N TYR A 200 4.39 2.50 -6.22
CA TYR A 200 3.61 2.12 -7.39
C TYR A 200 4.13 0.83 -8.03
N PRO A 201 4.17 -0.29 -7.29
CA PRO A 201 4.50 -1.56 -7.92
C PRO A 201 3.40 -1.88 -8.93
N TYR A 202 3.78 -2.22 -10.15
CA TYR A 202 2.81 -2.61 -11.15
C TYR A 202 2.35 -4.05 -10.92
N LYS A 203 1.04 -4.24 -10.89
CA LYS A 203 0.41 -5.55 -10.71
C LYS A 203 -0.71 -5.69 -11.73
N THR A 204 -0.65 -6.71 -12.57
CA THR A 204 -1.82 -7.10 -13.33
C THR A 204 -2.88 -7.68 -12.39
N ILE A 205 -4.16 -7.62 -12.76
CA ILE A 205 -5.26 -8.17 -11.96
C ILE A 205 -5.06 -9.66 -11.68
N GLU A 206 -4.55 -10.42 -12.64
CA GLU A 206 -4.24 -11.85 -12.48
C GLU A 206 -3.02 -12.08 -11.59
N GLU A 207 -2.03 -11.22 -11.66
CA GLU A 207 -0.78 -11.34 -10.93
C GLU A 207 -0.87 -10.85 -9.48
N SER A 208 -1.83 -9.99 -9.15
CA SER A 208 -2.10 -9.60 -7.77
C SER A 208 -2.49 -10.80 -6.88
N GLN A 209 -3.01 -11.87 -7.50
CA GLN A 209 -3.38 -13.10 -6.82
C GLN A 209 -2.31 -14.21 -6.94
N PHE A 210 -1.47 -14.23 -7.98
CA PHE A 210 -0.64 -15.39 -8.34
C PHE A 210 0.83 -15.12 -8.68
N GLY A 211 1.35 -13.90 -8.47
CA GLY A 211 2.76 -13.81 -8.24
C GLY A 211 3.73 -13.29 -9.27
N LYS A 212 3.34 -12.69 -10.39
CA LYS A 212 4.31 -11.90 -11.18
C LYS A 212 4.04 -10.41 -10.98
N GLU A 213 4.85 -9.77 -10.21
CA GLU A 213 4.81 -8.35 -9.93
C GLU A 213 6.01 -7.68 -10.59
N PHE A 214 5.77 -6.65 -11.40
CA PHE A 214 6.83 -5.75 -11.81
C PHE A 214 7.07 -4.74 -10.71
N ASN A 215 8.15 -4.92 -9.98
CA ASN A 215 8.46 -4.19 -8.76
C ASN A 215 9.87 -3.59 -8.80
N VAL A 216 10.30 -3.03 -7.69
CA VAL A 216 11.63 -2.41 -7.55
C VAL A 216 12.79 -3.35 -7.89
N TRP A 217 12.64 -4.65 -7.64
CA TRP A 217 13.67 -5.64 -7.96
C TRP A 217 13.73 -5.91 -9.46
N SER A 218 12.57 -5.93 -10.11
CA SER A 218 12.48 -6.12 -11.56
C SER A 218 13.16 -4.99 -12.31
N ILE A 219 12.86 -3.74 -11.96
CA ILE A 219 13.51 -2.59 -12.61
C ILE A 219 14.98 -2.46 -12.24
N ASN A 220 15.38 -2.76 -11.00
CA ASN A 220 16.78 -2.75 -10.59
C ASN A 220 17.62 -3.68 -11.47
N ARG A 221 17.10 -4.88 -11.76
CA ARG A 221 17.74 -5.83 -12.67
C ARG A 221 17.84 -5.30 -14.10
N LEU A 222 16.79 -4.68 -14.63
CA LEU A 222 16.80 -4.16 -16.01
C LEU A 222 17.75 -2.98 -16.17
N LEU A 223 17.83 -2.10 -15.17
CA LEU A 223 18.74 -0.97 -15.15
C LEU A 223 20.21 -1.38 -15.00
N GLY A 224 20.48 -2.47 -14.28
CA GLY A 224 21.84 -2.91 -14.03
C GLY A 224 22.65 -1.90 -13.21
N SER A 225 23.98 -1.87 -13.47
CA SER A 225 24.95 -0.99 -12.79
C SER A 225 25.24 0.32 -13.54
N GLY A 226 24.58 0.56 -14.67
CA GLY A 226 24.84 1.73 -15.53
C GLY A 226 24.09 3.00 -15.13
N ASP A 227 23.95 3.91 -16.08
CA ASP A 227 23.08 5.09 -15.99
C ASP A 227 21.63 4.64 -15.82
N LYS A 228 20.96 5.22 -14.83
CA LYS A 228 19.58 4.88 -14.47
C LYS A 228 18.58 5.98 -14.85
N SER A 229 19.01 6.98 -15.60
CA SER A 229 18.15 8.14 -15.98
C SER A 229 16.94 7.75 -16.82
N ASN A 230 17.03 6.66 -17.58
CA ASN A 230 15.96 6.14 -18.44
C ASN A 230 14.96 5.21 -17.72
N TRP A 231 14.99 5.17 -16.40
CA TRP A 231 14.15 4.24 -15.63
C TRP A 231 12.65 4.38 -15.91
N LYS A 232 12.17 5.60 -16.16
CA LYS A 232 10.75 5.85 -16.46
C LYS A 232 10.33 5.20 -17.78
N GLU A 233 11.16 5.33 -18.81
CA GLU A 233 10.90 4.70 -20.12
C GLU A 233 10.84 3.18 -20.00
N ILE A 234 11.71 2.59 -19.18
CA ILE A 234 11.70 1.14 -18.94
C ILE A 234 10.42 0.72 -18.20
N VAL A 235 9.97 1.49 -17.20
CA VAL A 235 8.71 1.23 -16.50
C VAL A 235 7.54 1.29 -17.48
N ASP A 236 7.42 2.36 -18.25
CA ASP A 236 6.34 2.56 -19.21
C ASP A 236 6.28 1.43 -20.25
N GLN A 237 7.43 1.03 -20.79
CA GLN A 237 7.52 -0.09 -21.74
C GLN A 237 7.09 -1.42 -21.13
N GLN A 238 7.50 -1.69 -19.87
CA GLN A 238 7.11 -2.93 -19.19
C GLN A 238 5.62 -2.95 -18.86
N GLU A 239 5.06 -1.82 -18.42
CA GLU A 239 3.62 -1.69 -18.18
C GLU A 239 2.81 -1.90 -19.45
N GLU A 240 3.23 -1.31 -20.57
CA GLU A 240 2.57 -1.50 -21.88
C GLU A 240 2.62 -2.96 -22.33
N MET A 241 3.79 -3.59 -22.21
CA MET A 241 3.98 -5.00 -22.56
C MET A 241 3.06 -5.90 -21.71
N MET A 242 3.05 -5.71 -20.38
CA MET A 242 2.22 -6.50 -19.47
C MET A 242 0.73 -6.27 -19.69
N ASN A 243 0.31 -5.03 -20.00
CA ASN A 243 -1.06 -4.70 -20.37
C ASN A 243 -1.49 -5.43 -21.67
N THR A 244 -0.62 -5.45 -22.66
CA THR A 244 -0.86 -6.13 -23.93
C THR A 244 -1.01 -7.64 -23.72
N GLU A 245 -0.08 -8.27 -23.01
CA GLU A 245 -0.15 -9.70 -22.69
C GLU A 245 -1.41 -10.07 -21.91
N THR A 246 -1.80 -9.25 -20.94
CA THR A 246 -3.02 -9.44 -20.15
C THR A 246 -4.25 -9.33 -21.03
N LYS A 247 -4.29 -8.34 -21.92
CA LYS A 247 -5.38 -8.15 -22.87
C LYS A 247 -5.52 -9.35 -23.81
N ASP A 248 -4.41 -9.82 -24.39
CA ASP A 248 -4.42 -10.95 -25.31
C ASP A 248 -4.91 -12.24 -24.63
N ARG A 249 -4.47 -12.48 -23.40
CA ARG A 249 -4.96 -13.61 -22.59
C ARG A 249 -6.46 -13.50 -22.29
N ASN A 250 -6.93 -12.32 -21.90
CA ASN A 250 -8.33 -12.08 -21.62
C ASN A 250 -9.19 -12.25 -22.88
N ASP A 251 -8.72 -11.77 -24.03
CA ASP A 251 -9.42 -11.91 -25.31
C ASP A 251 -9.50 -13.40 -25.73
N ALA A 252 -8.41 -14.16 -25.54
CA ALA A 252 -8.40 -15.60 -25.77
C ALA A 252 -9.37 -16.33 -24.83
N PHE A 253 -9.32 -16.03 -23.52
CA PHE A 253 -10.24 -16.59 -22.54
C PHE A 253 -11.70 -16.30 -22.87
N MET A 254 -12.01 -15.06 -23.21
CA MET A 254 -13.39 -14.66 -23.58
C MET A 254 -13.88 -15.33 -24.85
N LYS A 255 -12.99 -15.59 -25.81
CA LYS A 255 -13.31 -16.34 -27.03
C LYS A 255 -13.65 -17.80 -26.69
N ASP A 256 -12.83 -18.44 -25.85
CA ASP A 256 -13.05 -19.82 -25.43
C ASP A 256 -14.33 -19.94 -24.59
N LEU A 257 -14.53 -19.02 -23.63
CA LEU A 257 -15.73 -18.99 -22.79
C LEU A 257 -17.01 -18.84 -23.62
N LYS A 258 -16.98 -18.01 -24.66
CA LYS A 258 -18.14 -17.83 -25.56
C LYS A 258 -18.55 -19.14 -26.24
N THR A 259 -17.59 -20.03 -26.48
CA THR A 259 -17.81 -21.32 -27.13
C THR A 259 -18.23 -22.38 -26.10
N ILE A 260 -17.60 -22.42 -24.95
CA ILE A 260 -17.77 -23.46 -23.91
C ILE A 260 -19.00 -23.17 -23.04
N ASP A 261 -19.17 -21.90 -22.62
CA ASP A 261 -20.30 -21.45 -21.80
C ASP A 261 -20.82 -20.09 -22.28
N PRO A 262 -21.73 -20.09 -23.31
CA PRO A 262 -22.32 -18.86 -23.83
C PRO A 262 -23.09 -18.01 -22.78
N ASN A 263 -23.65 -18.66 -21.76
CA ASN A 263 -24.37 -17.95 -20.68
C ASN A 263 -23.43 -17.27 -19.71
N GLY A 264 -22.37 -17.94 -19.30
CA GLY A 264 -21.28 -17.35 -18.50
C GLY A 264 -20.63 -16.18 -19.25
N TYR A 265 -20.37 -16.31 -20.55
CA TYR A 265 -19.88 -15.21 -21.37
C TYR A 265 -20.80 -13.99 -21.35
N LYS A 266 -22.13 -14.17 -21.52
CA LYS A 266 -23.12 -13.08 -21.46
C LYS A 266 -23.15 -12.43 -20.07
N ALA A 267 -23.08 -13.25 -19.01
CA ALA A 267 -23.05 -12.75 -17.64
C ALA A 267 -21.82 -11.88 -17.38
N LEU A 268 -20.61 -12.33 -17.75
CA LEU A 268 -19.39 -11.55 -17.63
C LEU A 268 -19.45 -10.25 -18.43
N LYS A 269 -19.90 -10.29 -19.68
CA LYS A 269 -20.06 -9.07 -20.50
C LYS A 269 -21.04 -8.07 -19.90
N SER A 270 -22.09 -8.53 -19.23
CA SER A 270 -23.04 -7.67 -18.53
C SER A 270 -22.41 -7.05 -17.28
N GLN A 271 -21.61 -7.82 -16.55
CA GLN A 271 -20.84 -7.36 -15.41
C GLN A 271 -19.83 -6.29 -15.81
N ASP A 272 -19.02 -6.53 -16.86
CA ASP A 272 -18.04 -5.56 -17.39
C ASP A 272 -18.69 -4.23 -17.75
N LYS A 273 -19.85 -4.28 -18.45
CA LYS A 273 -20.62 -3.08 -18.80
C LYS A 273 -21.07 -2.30 -17.56
N GLN A 274 -21.52 -3.00 -16.53
CA GLN A 274 -21.95 -2.35 -15.30
C GLN A 274 -20.77 -1.72 -14.56
N ILE A 275 -19.63 -2.42 -14.47
CA ILE A 275 -18.41 -1.89 -13.87
C ILE A 275 -17.95 -0.62 -14.59
N ALA A 276 -17.91 -0.65 -15.94
CA ALA A 276 -17.54 0.52 -16.73
C ALA A 276 -18.49 1.72 -16.52
N ALA A 277 -19.79 1.46 -16.40
CA ALA A 277 -20.79 2.49 -16.11
C ALA A 277 -20.59 3.10 -14.73
N VAL A 278 -20.30 2.28 -13.70
CA VAL A 278 -20.01 2.74 -12.34
C VAL A 278 -18.72 3.60 -12.30
N GLN A 279 -17.66 3.13 -12.96
CA GLN A 279 -16.41 3.89 -13.03
C GLN A 279 -16.58 5.25 -13.73
N LYS A 280 -17.35 5.28 -14.83
CA LYS A 280 -17.67 6.52 -15.52
C LYS A 280 -18.47 7.47 -14.65
N ALA A 281 -19.51 7.00 -13.97
CA ALA A 281 -20.31 7.83 -13.07
C ALA A 281 -19.48 8.38 -11.90
N GLN A 282 -18.58 7.55 -11.35
CA GLN A 282 -17.66 7.97 -10.28
C GLN A 282 -16.68 9.05 -10.77
N ALA A 283 -16.13 8.91 -11.97
CA ALA A 283 -15.26 9.92 -12.57
C ALA A 283 -16.02 11.24 -12.77
N GLN A 284 -17.19 11.21 -13.36
CA GLN A 284 -18.05 12.38 -13.54
C GLN A 284 -18.37 13.08 -12.21
N TYR A 285 -18.68 12.30 -11.16
CA TYR A 285 -18.91 12.87 -9.83
C TYR A 285 -17.65 13.50 -9.22
N LYS A 286 -16.48 12.94 -9.47
CA LYS A 286 -15.20 13.55 -9.03
C LYS A 286 -14.97 14.90 -9.69
N ASP A 287 -15.34 15.05 -10.95
CA ASP A 287 -15.11 16.25 -11.73
C ASP A 287 -16.12 17.37 -11.40
N ASN A 288 -17.41 17.07 -11.48
CA ASN A 288 -18.48 18.07 -11.37
C ASN A 288 -19.08 18.22 -9.97
N LYS A 289 -18.83 17.25 -9.04
CA LYS A 289 -19.38 17.22 -7.68
C LYS A 289 -20.92 17.19 -7.60
N ASP A 290 -21.58 16.80 -8.69
CA ASP A 290 -23.04 16.68 -8.72
C ASP A 290 -23.50 15.46 -7.92
N LEU A 291 -23.86 15.70 -6.65
CA LEU A 291 -24.26 14.66 -5.71
C LEU A 291 -25.59 14.04 -6.11
N ASP A 292 -26.56 14.86 -6.58
CA ASP A 292 -27.90 14.39 -6.91
C ASP A 292 -27.88 13.49 -8.15
N ALA A 293 -27.13 13.87 -9.18
CA ALA A 293 -26.96 13.03 -10.38
C ALA A 293 -26.27 11.69 -10.02
N TYR A 294 -25.29 11.71 -9.10
CA TYR A 294 -24.59 10.50 -8.69
C TYR A 294 -25.46 9.59 -7.82
N ILE A 295 -26.31 10.16 -6.93
CA ILE A 295 -27.33 9.42 -6.19
C ILE A 295 -28.31 8.78 -7.16
N HIS A 296 -28.83 9.55 -8.13
CA HIS A 296 -29.78 9.05 -9.13
C HIS A 296 -29.21 7.87 -9.92
N PHE A 297 -27.94 7.97 -10.36
CA PHE A 297 -27.26 6.84 -11.02
C PHE A 297 -27.32 5.56 -10.17
N TRP A 298 -26.98 5.66 -8.88
CA TRP A 298 -26.98 4.50 -7.99
C TRP A 298 -28.39 3.98 -7.71
N GLU A 299 -29.38 4.86 -7.58
CA GLU A 299 -30.80 4.47 -7.45
C GLU A 299 -31.24 3.66 -8.66
N GLN A 300 -30.84 4.05 -9.88
CA GLN A 300 -31.11 3.30 -11.11
C GLN A 300 -30.40 1.93 -11.13
N VAL A 301 -29.13 1.84 -10.71
CA VAL A 301 -28.45 0.55 -10.60
C VAL A 301 -29.23 -0.42 -9.72
N TRP A 302 -29.75 0.06 -8.58
CA TRP A 302 -30.50 -0.78 -7.64
C TRP A 302 -31.93 -1.06 -8.08
N ALA A 303 -32.55 -0.16 -8.81
CA ALA A 303 -33.87 -0.39 -9.41
C ALA A 303 -33.83 -1.46 -10.52
N ASN A 304 -32.70 -1.56 -11.22
CA ASN A 304 -32.48 -2.51 -12.32
C ASN A 304 -31.85 -3.85 -11.88
N GLY A 305 -32.06 -4.25 -10.62
CA GLY A 305 -31.64 -5.55 -10.10
C GLY A 305 -30.36 -5.54 -9.27
N GLY A 306 -29.74 -4.38 -9.08
CA GLY A 306 -28.57 -4.23 -8.23
C GLY A 306 -27.23 -4.52 -8.90
N LEU A 307 -26.22 -4.84 -8.08
CA LEU A 307 -24.89 -5.12 -8.58
C LEU A 307 -24.77 -6.54 -9.15
N LEU A 308 -24.14 -6.65 -10.30
CA LEU A 308 -23.77 -7.90 -10.95
C LEU A 308 -22.40 -8.43 -10.49
N PHE A 309 -21.71 -7.68 -9.63
CA PHE A 309 -20.40 -8.01 -9.10
C PHE A 309 -20.37 -7.80 -7.57
N GLU A 310 -19.47 -8.53 -6.91
CA GLU A 310 -19.34 -8.47 -5.46
C GLU A 310 -18.28 -7.44 -5.03
N GLY A 311 -18.52 -6.82 -3.89
CA GLY A 311 -17.59 -5.85 -3.29
C GLY A 311 -18.25 -5.04 -2.18
N ALA A 312 -17.84 -5.29 -0.94
CA ALA A 312 -18.43 -4.65 0.24
C ALA A 312 -18.49 -3.11 0.17
N GLY A 313 -17.54 -2.48 -0.53
CA GLY A 313 -17.52 -1.02 -0.72
C GLY A 313 -18.72 -0.55 -1.53
N TRP A 314 -19.01 -1.20 -2.63
CA TRP A 314 -20.03 -0.81 -3.58
C TRP A 314 -21.46 -0.94 -3.03
N TYR A 315 -21.70 -1.92 -2.16
CA TYR A 315 -23.00 -2.09 -1.51
C TYR A 315 -23.36 -0.93 -0.57
N PHE A 316 -22.35 -0.23 -0.03
CA PHE A 316 -22.55 0.89 0.88
C PHE A 316 -22.32 2.27 0.25
N GLU A 317 -22.03 2.35 -1.05
CA GLU A 317 -21.87 3.62 -1.76
C GLU A 317 -23.13 4.47 -1.71
N LEU A 318 -24.29 3.93 -2.09
CA LEU A 318 -25.55 4.66 -2.05
C LEU A 318 -25.95 5.13 -0.64
N PRO A 319 -25.86 4.31 0.42
CA PRO A 319 -26.02 4.80 1.80
C PRO A 319 -25.11 5.95 2.19
N ASP A 320 -23.83 5.93 1.79
CA ASP A 320 -22.91 7.03 2.09
C ASP A 320 -23.30 8.31 1.35
N LEU A 321 -23.76 8.20 0.12
CA LEU A 321 -24.27 9.34 -0.66
C LEU A 321 -25.53 9.93 -0.04
N TYR A 322 -26.48 9.09 0.40
CA TYR A 322 -27.68 9.55 1.13
C TYR A 322 -27.30 10.25 2.44
N ILE A 323 -26.33 9.71 3.20
CA ILE A 323 -25.83 10.37 4.42
C ILE A 323 -25.24 11.75 4.08
N LYS A 324 -24.46 11.84 3.00
CA LYS A 324 -23.88 13.10 2.52
C LYS A 324 -24.94 14.12 2.13
N ALA A 325 -26.02 13.66 1.48
CA ALA A 325 -27.20 14.47 1.14
C ALA A 325 -28.13 14.75 2.34
N LYS A 326 -27.84 14.24 3.54
CA LYS A 326 -28.67 14.28 4.74
C LYS A 326 -30.04 13.58 4.58
N ARG A 327 -30.15 12.67 3.63
CA ARG A 327 -31.30 11.81 3.37
C ARG A 327 -31.21 10.56 4.27
N TYR A 328 -31.24 10.74 5.58
CA TYR A 328 -30.98 9.68 6.56
C TYR A 328 -32.02 8.56 6.56
N ASP A 329 -33.29 8.86 6.26
CA ASP A 329 -34.35 7.86 6.18
C ASP A 329 -34.13 6.91 5.00
N ASP A 330 -33.74 7.46 3.83
CA ASP A 330 -33.42 6.67 2.64
C ASP A 330 -32.19 5.80 2.91
N ALA A 331 -31.16 6.36 3.54
CA ALA A 331 -29.96 5.61 3.93
C ALA A 331 -30.31 4.44 4.85
N LEU A 332 -31.13 4.67 5.88
CA LEU A 332 -31.52 3.65 6.84
C LEU A 332 -32.35 2.52 6.18
N ALA A 333 -33.33 2.90 5.35
CA ALA A 333 -34.15 1.94 4.62
C ALA A 333 -33.30 1.05 3.71
N PHE A 334 -32.35 1.65 3.00
CA PHE A 334 -31.48 0.93 2.09
C PHE A 334 -30.49 -0.01 2.82
N VAL A 335 -29.88 0.44 3.92
CA VAL A 335 -28.98 -0.40 4.73
C VAL A 335 -29.72 -1.60 5.34
N LYS A 336 -30.97 -1.41 5.81
CA LYS A 336 -31.82 -2.51 6.27
C LYS A 336 -32.11 -3.53 5.16
N LYS A 337 -32.32 -3.08 3.92
CA LYS A 337 -32.48 -3.95 2.75
C LYS A 337 -31.20 -4.76 2.48
N ILE A 338 -30.02 -4.13 2.53
CA ILE A 338 -28.74 -4.84 2.39
C ILE A 338 -28.60 -5.91 3.49
N LYS A 339 -28.86 -5.55 4.74
CA LYS A 339 -28.77 -6.48 5.87
C LYS A 339 -29.66 -7.71 5.66
N ALA A 340 -30.86 -7.52 5.15
CA ALA A 340 -31.80 -8.61 4.90
C ALA A 340 -31.43 -9.52 3.72
N THR A 341 -30.77 -8.96 2.68
CA THR A 341 -30.50 -9.67 1.43
C THR A 341 -29.08 -10.20 1.32
N LYS A 342 -28.11 -9.60 2.03
CA LYS A 342 -26.69 -9.94 1.98
C LYS A 342 -26.15 -10.13 3.40
N THR A 343 -26.42 -11.30 3.97
CA THR A 343 -26.07 -11.65 5.38
C THR A 343 -24.58 -11.52 5.70
N ILE A 344 -23.71 -11.75 4.70
CA ILE A 344 -22.24 -11.58 4.85
C ILE A 344 -21.83 -10.14 5.22
N TYR A 345 -22.67 -9.16 4.93
CA TYR A 345 -22.43 -7.76 5.27
C TYR A 345 -23.17 -7.30 6.53
N GLY A 346 -23.81 -8.22 7.27
CA GLY A 346 -24.65 -7.90 8.43
C GLY A 346 -23.96 -7.02 9.47
N TYR A 347 -22.74 -7.38 9.89
CA TYR A 347 -21.96 -6.59 10.85
C TYR A 347 -21.65 -5.15 10.37
N LYS A 348 -21.33 -5.00 9.08
CA LYS A 348 -21.11 -3.67 8.50
C LYS A 348 -22.42 -2.87 8.46
N ALA A 349 -23.52 -3.51 8.09
CA ALA A 349 -24.84 -2.89 8.06
C ALA A 349 -25.27 -2.40 9.46
N ASP A 350 -25.03 -3.15 10.52
CA ASP A 350 -25.33 -2.73 11.90
C ASP A 350 -24.58 -1.46 12.29
N LYS A 351 -23.30 -1.36 11.99
CA LYS A 351 -22.51 -0.14 12.21
C LYS A 351 -23.05 1.07 11.43
N TYR A 352 -23.54 0.85 10.21
CA TYR A 352 -24.18 1.92 9.45
C TYR A 352 -25.50 2.36 10.06
N ILE A 353 -26.32 1.44 10.54
CA ILE A 353 -27.59 1.76 11.24
C ILE A 353 -27.31 2.62 12.47
N GLU A 354 -26.41 2.20 13.35
CA GLU A 354 -26.01 2.97 14.53
C GLU A 354 -25.50 4.38 14.17
N ARG A 355 -24.66 4.48 13.15
CA ARG A 355 -24.16 5.78 12.65
C ARG A 355 -25.28 6.68 12.17
N ILE A 356 -26.23 6.15 11.38
CA ILE A 356 -27.35 6.91 10.81
C ILE A 356 -28.28 7.39 11.92
N ASP A 357 -28.62 6.54 12.88
CA ASP A 357 -29.49 6.90 14.02
C ASP A 357 -28.84 8.00 14.86
N GLY A 358 -27.54 7.94 15.12
CA GLY A 358 -26.80 9.00 15.79
C GLY A 358 -26.80 10.33 15.02
N LEU A 359 -26.74 10.31 13.68
CA LEU A 359 -26.83 11.51 12.84
C LEU A 359 -28.24 12.11 12.85
N LYS A 360 -29.28 11.28 12.80
CA LYS A 360 -30.71 11.72 12.94
C LYS A 360 -30.95 12.41 14.27
N ALA A 361 -30.49 11.82 15.37
CA ALA A 361 -30.64 12.40 16.72
C ALA A 361 -29.96 13.78 16.79
N LYS A 362 -28.73 13.91 16.27
CA LYS A 362 -28.03 15.21 16.20
C LYS A 362 -28.74 16.25 15.33
N GLN A 363 -29.39 15.83 14.25
CA GLN A 363 -30.18 16.74 13.42
C GLN A 363 -31.45 17.24 14.12
N ALA A 364 -32.12 16.37 14.87
CA ALA A 364 -33.30 16.72 15.66
C ALA A 364 -33.00 17.74 16.78
N THR A 365 -31.83 17.59 17.44
CA THR A 365 -31.40 18.54 18.50
C THR A 365 -31.00 19.91 17.96
N LYS A 366 -30.59 20.02 16.71
CA LYS A 366 -30.25 21.32 16.09
C LYS A 366 -31.42 22.09 15.54
N LYS A 367 -32.62 21.46 15.45
CA LYS A 367 -33.88 22.09 15.00
C LYS A 367 -34.74 22.59 16.16
N LYS A 368 -34.35 22.28 17.37
CA LYS A 368 -34.87 22.87 18.62
C LYS A 368 -33.99 24.03 19.06
#